data_4a8af348e94b3136c9f2ded30166f249
#
_entry.id   4a8af348e94b3136c9f2ded30166f249
#
_cell.length_a   1.000
_cell.length_b   1.000
_cell.length_c   1.000
_cell.angle_alpha   90.00
_cell.angle_beta   90.00
_cell.angle_gamma   90.00
#
_symmetry.space_group_name_H-M   'P 1'
#
loop_
_entity.id
_entity.type
_entity.pdbx_description
1 polymer ?
#
loop_
_entity_poly.entity_id
_entity_poly.type
_entity_poly.pdbx_seq_one_letter_code
_entity_poly.pdbx_strand_id
1 'polypeptide(L)'
;MRAVRKATLLSVTQTAEAERAAMAAGTSGTTLMQNAGNAVVREITRRWPPRPVSVLCGPGNNGGDGFVVAAALAQAGWPVRVALLGLRDQLRGDARHHALRWRGDCETLAPSAVAGAELVVDALFGSGLSRALPPQVTDTLDAVTRRAVPLLAIDMPSGVMGDSGASLGAAPAHCTVTFVCKKPGHVLLPGRELCGETVVADIGIADAALESLRLDTWENDPCLWQKHLPQTQSSGNKYTRGHALLYGGYPMTGAARMAARAAARVGAGLTTIAVPQVAFAVYAAALTSIMVQPLAAHGDWAALLSDRRHTAFLIGPGAGVNDSTRRAVLETLQTARPALLDADAISGFAARAEELRRAIRGPCVMTPHEGEFARVFDTTGDKLSRARAAARECGAIIVLKGADTVIAAPDGRALINTNAPATLATAGSGDVLGGLILGLLAQGMDAFMAAGAAVWMHGAAASAFGPGLLAEDLPDLIPAVLRRLERSPADLP
;
A
#
# COMPACT_ATOMS: atom_id res chain seq x y z
N MET A 1 -12.77 2.81 15.90
CA MET A 1 -13.53 2.12 14.84
C MET A 1 -13.58 2.93 13.54
N ARG A 2 -14.07 4.18 13.46
CA ARG A 2 -14.12 4.96 12.19
C ARG A 2 -12.79 5.09 11.45
N ALA A 3 -11.67 5.32 12.14
CA ALA A 3 -10.36 5.47 11.49
C ALA A 3 -9.86 4.15 10.85
N VAL A 4 -10.02 3.03 11.54
CA VAL A 4 -9.66 1.70 11.00
C VAL A 4 -10.51 1.37 9.78
N ARG A 5 -11.82 1.70 9.79
CA ARG A 5 -12.70 1.53 8.62
C ARG A 5 -12.19 2.31 7.40
N LYS A 6 -11.68 3.53 7.58
CA LYS A 6 -11.12 4.34 6.48
C LYS A 6 -9.89 3.69 5.85
N ALA A 7 -9.08 3.00 6.66
CA ALA A 7 -7.89 2.30 6.19
C ALA A 7 -8.22 0.91 5.59
N THR A 8 -9.39 0.34 5.87
CA THR A 8 -9.78 -1.00 5.39
C THR A 8 -9.91 -1.01 3.88
N LEU A 9 -9.34 -2.05 3.27
CA LEU A 9 -9.49 -2.37 1.86
C LEU A 9 -10.31 -3.65 1.74
N LEU A 10 -11.40 -3.60 0.97
CA LEU A 10 -12.21 -4.77 0.70
C LEU A 10 -11.89 -5.34 -0.68
N SER A 11 -11.72 -6.65 -0.79
CA SER A 11 -11.72 -7.29 -2.09
C SER A 11 -13.09 -7.13 -2.78
N VAL A 12 -13.12 -7.36 -4.08
CA VAL A 12 -14.38 -7.37 -4.85
C VAL A 12 -15.39 -8.34 -4.23
N THR A 13 -14.92 -9.53 -3.82
CA THR A 13 -15.76 -10.53 -3.15
C THR A 13 -16.28 -10.04 -1.80
N GLN A 14 -15.42 -9.46 -0.95
CA GLN A 14 -15.81 -8.92 0.35
C GLN A 14 -16.78 -7.75 0.23
N THR A 15 -16.63 -6.90 -0.80
CA THR A 15 -17.59 -5.82 -1.09
C THR A 15 -18.98 -6.40 -1.39
N ALA A 16 -19.04 -7.40 -2.28
CA ALA A 16 -20.30 -8.06 -2.59
C ALA A 16 -20.93 -8.81 -1.38
N GLU A 17 -20.11 -9.31 -0.47
CA GLU A 17 -20.56 -9.91 0.79
C GLU A 17 -21.15 -8.85 1.74
N ALA A 18 -20.50 -7.67 1.87
CA ALA A 18 -21.03 -6.57 2.66
C ALA A 18 -22.37 -6.06 2.12
N GLU A 19 -22.52 -5.93 0.80
CA GLU A 19 -23.78 -5.54 0.16
C GLU A 19 -24.88 -6.59 0.41
N ARG A 20 -24.57 -7.88 0.25
CA ARG A 20 -25.52 -8.96 0.55
C ARG A 20 -25.96 -8.97 2.02
N ALA A 21 -25.04 -8.73 2.95
CA ALA A 21 -25.35 -8.63 4.38
C ALA A 21 -26.27 -7.43 4.67
N ALA A 22 -26.04 -6.28 4.04
CA ALA A 22 -26.92 -5.12 4.16
C ALA A 22 -28.31 -5.39 3.60
N MET A 23 -28.40 -6.09 2.46
CA MET A 23 -29.70 -6.50 1.88
C MET A 23 -30.44 -7.48 2.80
N ALA A 24 -29.74 -8.43 3.38
CA ALA A 24 -30.34 -9.37 4.35
C ALA A 24 -30.81 -8.66 5.63
N ALA A 25 -30.18 -7.55 5.99
CA ALA A 25 -30.60 -6.68 7.11
C ALA A 25 -31.74 -5.72 6.77
N GLY A 26 -32.30 -5.78 5.53
CA GLY A 26 -33.49 -5.05 5.13
C GLY A 26 -33.27 -3.82 4.24
N THR A 27 -32.03 -3.49 3.86
CA THR A 27 -31.75 -2.41 2.91
C THR A 27 -31.82 -2.94 1.48
N SER A 28 -32.82 -2.51 0.68
CA SER A 28 -32.94 -3.03 -0.69
C SER A 28 -31.77 -2.62 -1.61
N GLY A 29 -31.45 -3.45 -2.61
CA GLY A 29 -30.44 -3.12 -3.62
C GLY A 29 -30.74 -1.83 -4.36
N THR A 30 -32.03 -1.57 -4.69
CA THR A 30 -32.45 -0.29 -5.27
C THR A 30 -32.17 0.91 -4.36
N THR A 31 -32.27 0.76 -3.04
CA THR A 31 -31.91 1.81 -2.08
C THR A 31 -30.41 2.04 -2.03
N LEU A 32 -29.61 0.97 -1.99
CA LEU A 32 -28.15 1.09 -2.02
C LEU A 32 -27.68 1.81 -3.29
N MET A 33 -28.22 1.42 -4.46
CA MET A 33 -27.93 2.03 -5.76
C MET A 33 -28.37 3.50 -5.81
N GLN A 34 -29.53 3.84 -5.26
CA GLN A 34 -29.97 5.24 -5.16
C GLN A 34 -29.01 6.07 -4.30
N ASN A 35 -28.55 5.52 -3.16
CA ASN A 35 -27.61 6.17 -2.27
C ASN A 35 -26.25 6.36 -2.95
N ALA A 36 -25.78 5.36 -3.70
CA ALA A 36 -24.54 5.40 -4.47
C ALA A 36 -24.57 6.51 -5.52
N GLY A 37 -25.57 6.53 -6.38
CA GLY A 37 -25.74 7.57 -7.39
C GLY A 37 -25.88 8.97 -6.79
N ASN A 38 -26.64 9.13 -5.70
CA ASN A 38 -26.76 10.40 -4.98
C ASN A 38 -25.42 10.86 -4.40
N ALA A 39 -24.56 9.94 -3.92
CA ALA A 39 -23.23 10.28 -3.44
C ALA A 39 -22.33 10.78 -4.58
N VAL A 40 -22.41 10.15 -5.75
CA VAL A 40 -21.71 10.62 -6.96
C VAL A 40 -22.18 12.01 -7.37
N VAL A 41 -23.48 12.26 -7.38
CA VAL A 41 -24.04 13.58 -7.68
C VAL A 41 -23.54 14.66 -6.72
N ARG A 42 -23.46 14.37 -5.41
CA ARG A 42 -22.87 15.29 -4.42
C ARG A 42 -21.43 15.65 -4.77
N GLU A 43 -20.62 14.66 -5.17
CA GLU A 43 -19.23 14.93 -5.57
C GLU A 43 -19.12 15.73 -6.88
N ILE A 44 -20.00 15.47 -7.85
CA ILE A 44 -20.07 16.23 -9.09
C ILE A 44 -20.43 17.69 -8.79
N THR A 45 -21.49 17.94 -8.06
CA THR A 45 -21.98 19.29 -7.76
C THR A 45 -21.05 20.09 -6.84
N ARG A 46 -20.25 19.41 -6.00
CA ARG A 46 -19.22 20.03 -5.18
C ARG A 46 -18.03 20.53 -6.02
N ARG A 47 -17.70 19.83 -7.12
CA ARG A 47 -16.50 20.08 -7.94
C ARG A 47 -16.77 20.98 -9.13
N TRP A 48 -17.94 20.89 -9.71
CA TRP A 48 -18.27 21.57 -10.96
C TRP A 48 -19.62 22.30 -10.88
N PRO A 49 -19.71 23.50 -11.49
CA PRO A 49 -21.01 24.11 -11.79
C PRO A 49 -21.72 23.34 -12.90
N PRO A 50 -23.05 23.55 -13.10
CA PRO A 50 -23.82 22.92 -14.18
C PRO A 50 -23.16 23.11 -15.56
N ARG A 51 -23.00 22.00 -16.28
CA ARG A 51 -22.35 21.91 -17.61
C ARG A 51 -22.86 20.69 -18.38
N PRO A 52 -22.60 20.56 -19.68
CA PRO A 52 -22.96 19.38 -20.45
C PRO A 52 -22.25 18.12 -19.91
N VAL A 53 -23.03 17.10 -19.51
CA VAL A 53 -22.55 15.84 -18.95
C VAL A 53 -22.94 14.69 -19.88
N SER A 54 -21.97 13.82 -20.19
CA SER A 54 -22.21 12.53 -20.79
C SER A 54 -22.03 11.42 -19.74
N VAL A 55 -23.10 10.65 -19.49
CA VAL A 55 -23.06 9.49 -18.58
C VAL A 55 -22.99 8.22 -19.41
N LEU A 56 -21.88 7.50 -19.31
CA LEU A 56 -21.61 6.26 -20.02
C LEU A 56 -22.04 5.08 -19.14
N CYS A 57 -23.16 4.44 -19.47
CA CYS A 57 -23.74 3.37 -18.67
C CYS A 57 -23.40 1.99 -19.23
N GLY A 58 -22.99 1.07 -18.35
CA GLY A 58 -22.82 -0.34 -18.64
C GLY A 58 -24.12 -1.14 -18.41
N PRO A 59 -24.11 -2.46 -18.75
CA PRO A 59 -25.29 -3.33 -18.61
C PRO A 59 -25.51 -3.84 -17.17
N GLY A 60 -24.59 -3.59 -16.25
CA GLY A 60 -24.63 -4.07 -14.86
C GLY A 60 -25.03 -3.01 -13.84
N ASN A 61 -24.77 -3.30 -12.55
CA ASN A 61 -25.12 -2.41 -11.43
C ASN A 61 -24.43 -1.05 -11.53
N ASN A 62 -23.18 -1.00 -11.97
CA ASN A 62 -22.47 0.28 -12.18
C ASN A 62 -23.20 1.19 -13.17
N GLY A 63 -23.75 0.60 -14.27
CA GLY A 63 -24.65 1.32 -15.18
C GLY A 63 -25.93 1.80 -14.51
N GLY A 64 -26.47 1.01 -13.57
CA GLY A 64 -27.61 1.39 -12.75
C GLY A 64 -27.34 2.65 -11.91
N ASP A 65 -26.16 2.72 -11.25
CA ASP A 65 -25.70 3.92 -10.55
C ASP A 65 -25.60 5.12 -11.51
N GLY A 66 -25.10 4.89 -12.75
CA GLY A 66 -25.06 5.90 -13.80
C GLY A 66 -26.45 6.45 -14.17
N PHE A 67 -27.48 5.61 -14.26
CA PHE A 67 -28.85 6.07 -14.49
C PHE A 67 -29.40 6.91 -13.33
N VAL A 68 -29.06 6.58 -12.08
CA VAL A 68 -29.40 7.42 -10.91
C VAL A 68 -28.74 8.78 -11.04
N VAL A 69 -27.44 8.82 -11.36
CA VAL A 69 -26.68 10.06 -11.55
C VAL A 69 -27.30 10.90 -12.66
N ALA A 70 -27.58 10.30 -13.81
CA ALA A 70 -28.18 11.00 -14.96
C ALA A 70 -29.54 11.65 -14.60
N ALA A 71 -30.41 10.87 -13.94
CA ALA A 71 -31.73 11.36 -13.54
C ALA A 71 -31.66 12.51 -12.52
N ALA A 72 -30.76 12.40 -11.52
CA ALA A 72 -30.62 13.41 -10.48
C ALA A 72 -29.99 14.70 -11.02
N LEU A 73 -28.96 14.63 -11.88
CA LEU A 73 -28.35 15.79 -12.53
C LEU A 73 -29.34 16.51 -13.46
N ALA A 74 -30.10 15.75 -14.26
CA ALA A 74 -31.12 16.32 -15.13
C ALA A 74 -32.23 17.01 -14.33
N GLN A 75 -32.67 16.43 -13.20
CA GLN A 75 -33.62 17.05 -12.27
C GLN A 75 -33.07 18.35 -11.66
N ALA A 76 -31.76 18.43 -11.47
CA ALA A 76 -31.06 19.62 -11.00
C ALA A 76 -30.76 20.64 -12.12
N GLY A 77 -31.28 20.44 -13.34
CA GLY A 77 -31.17 21.36 -14.47
C GLY A 77 -29.86 21.24 -15.27
N TRP A 78 -29.09 20.18 -15.09
CA TRP A 78 -27.89 19.93 -15.91
C TRP A 78 -28.25 19.40 -17.29
N PRO A 79 -27.56 19.80 -18.37
CA PRO A 79 -27.70 19.18 -19.68
C PRO A 79 -27.04 17.79 -19.66
N VAL A 80 -27.83 16.73 -19.61
CA VAL A 80 -27.37 15.34 -19.46
C VAL A 80 -27.71 14.52 -20.71
N ARG A 81 -26.73 13.79 -21.23
CA ARG A 81 -26.88 12.73 -22.23
C ARG A 81 -26.48 11.40 -21.61
N VAL A 82 -27.17 10.32 -21.97
CA VAL A 82 -26.87 8.95 -21.53
C VAL A 82 -26.51 8.11 -22.74
N ALA A 83 -25.33 7.46 -22.70
CA ALA A 83 -24.94 6.47 -23.68
C ALA A 83 -24.84 5.09 -23.00
N LEU A 84 -25.51 4.09 -23.58
CA LEU A 84 -25.61 2.74 -23.00
C LEU A 84 -24.85 1.71 -23.83
N LEU A 85 -24.05 0.89 -23.15
CA LEU A 85 -23.49 -0.31 -23.74
C LEU A 85 -24.53 -1.43 -23.74
N GLY A 86 -25.05 -1.78 -24.89
CA GLY A 86 -26.16 -2.73 -25.07
C GLY A 86 -27.51 -2.05 -25.21
N LEU A 87 -28.59 -2.77 -24.87
CA LEU A 87 -29.96 -2.31 -25.04
C LEU A 87 -30.66 -2.14 -23.69
N ARG A 88 -31.48 -1.10 -23.56
CA ARG A 88 -32.18 -0.73 -22.32
C ARG A 88 -33.14 -1.82 -21.83
N ASP A 89 -33.80 -2.53 -22.73
CA ASP A 89 -34.73 -3.62 -22.45
C ASP A 89 -34.03 -4.91 -21.95
N GLN A 90 -32.73 -5.04 -22.20
CA GLN A 90 -31.89 -6.15 -21.73
C GLN A 90 -31.39 -5.98 -20.28
N LEU A 91 -31.52 -4.78 -19.72
CA LEU A 91 -31.13 -4.53 -18.32
C LEU A 91 -31.96 -5.38 -17.36
N ARG A 92 -31.37 -5.76 -16.22
CA ARG A 92 -31.99 -6.62 -15.20
C ARG A 92 -31.88 -5.98 -13.81
N GLY A 93 -32.65 -6.52 -12.85
CA GLY A 93 -32.57 -6.15 -11.44
C GLY A 93 -32.69 -4.66 -11.15
N ASP A 94 -31.85 -4.18 -10.23
CA ASP A 94 -31.85 -2.79 -9.78
C ASP A 94 -31.43 -1.81 -10.88
N ALA A 95 -30.51 -2.21 -11.76
CA ALA A 95 -30.12 -1.39 -12.91
C ALA A 95 -31.31 -1.11 -13.85
N ARG A 96 -32.14 -2.12 -14.12
CA ARG A 96 -33.38 -1.93 -14.91
C ARG A 96 -34.35 -0.98 -14.21
N HIS A 97 -34.52 -1.14 -12.89
CA HIS A 97 -35.40 -0.27 -12.09
C HIS A 97 -35.04 1.21 -12.27
N HIS A 98 -33.75 1.56 -12.14
CA HIS A 98 -33.30 2.94 -12.26
C HIS A 98 -33.27 3.42 -13.72
N ALA A 99 -32.93 2.55 -14.67
CA ALA A 99 -32.99 2.90 -16.09
C ALA A 99 -34.42 3.29 -16.53
N LEU A 100 -35.48 2.63 -16.02
CA LEU A 100 -36.87 2.98 -16.32
C LEU A 100 -37.27 4.36 -15.79
N ARG A 101 -36.56 4.91 -14.79
CA ARG A 101 -36.83 6.26 -14.25
C ARG A 101 -36.14 7.37 -15.06
N TRP A 102 -35.17 7.03 -15.90
CA TRP A 102 -34.57 7.98 -16.85
C TRP A 102 -35.56 8.31 -17.96
N ARG A 103 -35.87 9.62 -18.12
CA ARG A 103 -36.90 10.11 -19.07
C ARG A 103 -36.29 10.62 -20.37
N GLY A 104 -34.98 10.78 -20.46
CA GLY A 104 -34.29 11.18 -21.67
C GLY A 104 -33.98 10.00 -22.59
N ASP A 105 -33.45 10.31 -23.76
CA ASP A 105 -32.99 9.31 -24.72
C ASP A 105 -31.76 8.56 -24.20
N CYS A 106 -31.62 7.30 -24.64
CA CYS A 106 -30.42 6.50 -24.42
C CYS A 106 -29.76 6.27 -25.77
N GLU A 107 -28.63 6.90 -25.99
CA GLU A 107 -27.84 6.68 -27.21
C GLU A 107 -27.08 5.34 -27.11
N THR A 108 -26.74 4.75 -28.23
CA THR A 108 -25.79 3.63 -28.25
C THR A 108 -24.39 4.15 -27.87
N LEU A 109 -23.66 3.43 -26.99
CA LEU A 109 -22.30 3.78 -26.63
C LEU A 109 -21.41 3.83 -27.89
N ALA A 110 -20.80 4.97 -28.12
CA ALA A 110 -19.86 5.21 -29.21
C ALA A 110 -18.98 6.43 -28.89
N PRO A 111 -17.86 6.65 -29.60
CA PRO A 111 -17.03 7.85 -29.43
C PRO A 111 -17.77 9.18 -29.64
N SER A 112 -18.86 9.18 -30.39
CA SER A 112 -19.74 10.37 -30.57
C SER A 112 -20.50 10.74 -29.28
N ALA A 113 -20.70 9.82 -28.38
CA ALA A 113 -21.40 10.07 -27.09
C ALA A 113 -20.69 11.12 -26.22
N VAL A 114 -19.37 11.31 -26.38
CA VAL A 114 -18.60 12.31 -25.63
C VAL A 114 -18.44 13.65 -26.39
N ALA A 115 -19.07 13.77 -27.56
CA ALA A 115 -19.01 15.01 -28.31
C ALA A 115 -19.80 16.14 -27.65
N GLY A 116 -19.14 17.28 -27.38
CA GLY A 116 -19.76 18.42 -26.70
C GLY A 116 -19.92 18.24 -25.17
N ALA A 117 -19.51 17.10 -24.59
CA ALA A 117 -19.46 16.93 -23.14
C ALA A 117 -18.32 17.75 -22.53
N GLU A 118 -18.59 18.40 -21.41
CA GLU A 118 -17.61 19.10 -20.56
C GLU A 118 -17.31 18.32 -19.27
N LEU A 119 -18.05 17.24 -19.04
CA LEU A 119 -17.82 16.25 -18.00
C LEU A 119 -18.30 14.89 -18.50
N VAL A 120 -17.54 13.84 -18.28
CA VAL A 120 -17.93 12.44 -18.53
C VAL A 120 -18.03 11.71 -17.20
N VAL A 121 -19.12 10.96 -17.04
CA VAL A 121 -19.29 10.01 -15.91
C VAL A 121 -19.13 8.61 -16.47
N ASP A 122 -18.09 7.92 -16.03
CA ASP A 122 -17.82 6.53 -16.35
C ASP A 122 -18.58 5.62 -15.38
N ALA A 123 -19.66 5.08 -15.87
CA ALA A 123 -20.51 4.10 -15.21
C ALA A 123 -20.60 2.79 -16.03
N LEU A 124 -19.58 2.47 -16.84
CA LEU A 124 -19.61 1.29 -17.71
C LEU A 124 -19.37 0.01 -16.89
N PHE A 125 -18.24 -0.07 -16.21
CA PHE A 125 -17.85 -1.23 -15.40
C PHE A 125 -17.27 -0.78 -14.07
N GLY A 126 -17.72 -1.38 -12.96
CA GLY A 126 -17.12 -1.19 -11.64
C GLY A 126 -16.00 -2.19 -11.35
N SER A 127 -15.67 -2.35 -10.07
CA SER A 127 -14.58 -3.18 -9.56
C SER A 127 -14.66 -4.67 -9.91
N GLY A 128 -15.83 -5.18 -10.27
CA GLY A 128 -16.05 -6.59 -10.66
C GLY A 128 -15.58 -6.97 -12.06
N LEU A 129 -14.94 -6.08 -12.81
CA LEU A 129 -14.44 -6.37 -14.15
C LEU A 129 -13.28 -7.38 -14.09
N SER A 130 -13.39 -8.46 -14.89
CA SER A 130 -12.39 -9.55 -14.92
C SER A 130 -11.90 -9.90 -16.33
N ARG A 131 -12.33 -9.16 -17.36
CA ARG A 131 -12.00 -9.41 -18.76
C ARG A 131 -11.69 -8.11 -19.49
N ALA A 132 -10.99 -8.22 -20.63
CA ALA A 132 -10.68 -7.08 -21.49
C ALA A 132 -11.94 -6.30 -21.88
N LEU A 133 -11.80 -4.99 -22.02
CA LEU A 133 -12.86 -4.11 -22.47
C LEU A 133 -13.24 -4.42 -23.92
N PRO A 134 -14.54 -4.39 -24.27
CA PRO A 134 -14.96 -4.43 -25.67
C PRO A 134 -14.38 -3.24 -26.46
N PRO A 135 -14.07 -3.40 -27.77
CA PRO A 135 -13.52 -2.32 -28.60
C PRO A 135 -14.34 -1.03 -28.57
N GLN A 136 -15.65 -1.14 -28.57
CA GLN A 136 -16.57 -0.01 -28.47
C GLN A 136 -16.34 0.83 -27.19
N VAL A 137 -15.98 0.19 -26.08
CA VAL A 137 -15.68 0.84 -24.80
C VAL A 137 -14.31 1.52 -24.88
N THR A 138 -13.28 0.80 -25.33
CA THR A 138 -11.93 1.37 -25.46
C THR A 138 -11.93 2.56 -26.39
N ASP A 139 -12.58 2.48 -27.56
CA ASP A 139 -12.68 3.59 -28.52
C ASP A 139 -13.36 4.82 -27.90
N THR A 140 -14.39 4.60 -27.07
CA THR A 140 -15.10 5.69 -26.39
C THR A 140 -14.24 6.33 -25.30
N LEU A 141 -13.55 5.53 -24.46
CA LEU A 141 -12.65 6.02 -23.42
C LEU A 141 -11.43 6.74 -24.02
N ASP A 142 -10.91 6.24 -25.15
CA ASP A 142 -9.87 6.93 -25.91
C ASP A 142 -10.34 8.29 -26.42
N ALA A 143 -11.61 8.40 -26.84
CA ALA A 143 -12.16 9.68 -27.26
C ALA A 143 -12.27 10.67 -26.07
N VAL A 144 -12.56 10.21 -24.87
CA VAL A 144 -12.52 11.04 -23.65
C VAL A 144 -11.10 11.56 -23.42
N THR A 145 -10.10 10.68 -23.43
CA THR A 145 -8.69 11.03 -23.22
C THR A 145 -8.17 12.01 -24.29
N ARG A 146 -8.42 11.74 -25.57
CA ARG A 146 -8.00 12.64 -26.67
C ARG A 146 -8.63 14.03 -26.60
N ARG A 147 -9.83 14.15 -26.07
CA ARG A 147 -10.53 15.43 -25.91
C ARG A 147 -10.19 16.14 -24.60
N ALA A 148 -9.42 15.48 -23.72
CA ALA A 148 -9.07 15.97 -22.38
C ALA A 148 -10.30 16.41 -21.55
N VAL A 149 -11.44 15.69 -21.71
CA VAL A 149 -12.63 15.96 -20.92
C VAL A 149 -12.46 15.38 -19.52
N PRO A 150 -12.78 16.12 -18.46
CA PRO A 150 -12.79 15.57 -17.11
C PRO A 150 -13.64 14.29 -17.02
N LEU A 151 -13.05 13.22 -16.44
CA LEU A 151 -13.68 11.93 -16.22
C LEU A 151 -13.90 11.72 -14.72
N LEU A 152 -15.13 11.45 -14.30
CA LEU A 152 -15.45 10.93 -12.98
C LEU A 152 -15.88 9.47 -13.12
N ALA A 153 -15.20 8.57 -12.41
CA ALA A 153 -15.52 7.16 -12.42
C ALA A 153 -16.40 6.76 -11.22
N ILE A 154 -17.38 5.91 -11.48
CA ILE A 154 -18.22 5.30 -10.44
C ILE A 154 -17.60 3.96 -10.04
N ASP A 155 -17.35 3.76 -8.75
CA ASP A 155 -16.71 2.62 -8.10
C ASP A 155 -15.24 2.42 -8.52
N MET A 156 -14.95 2.27 -9.81
CA MET A 156 -13.63 2.07 -10.39
C MET A 156 -13.61 2.59 -11.83
N PRO A 157 -12.53 3.19 -12.35
CA PRO A 157 -12.45 3.49 -13.77
C PRO A 157 -12.60 2.21 -14.59
N SER A 158 -13.47 2.24 -15.59
CA SER A 158 -13.73 1.07 -16.44
C SER A 158 -12.45 0.60 -17.11
N GLY A 159 -12.08 -0.65 -16.83
CA GLY A 159 -10.82 -1.24 -17.26
C GLY A 159 -9.77 -1.39 -16.15
N VAL A 160 -10.00 -0.88 -14.93
CA VAL A 160 -9.15 -1.14 -13.78
C VAL A 160 -9.71 -2.33 -12.99
N MET A 161 -8.88 -3.32 -12.70
CA MET A 161 -9.27 -4.48 -11.89
C MET A 161 -9.31 -4.13 -10.40
N GLY A 162 -10.42 -4.42 -9.72
CA GLY A 162 -10.67 -4.02 -8.33
C GLY A 162 -9.66 -4.59 -7.32
N ASP A 163 -9.23 -5.84 -7.46
CA ASP A 163 -8.34 -6.49 -6.50
C ASP A 163 -6.84 -6.26 -6.78
N SER A 164 -6.46 -6.05 -8.05
CA SER A 164 -5.05 -5.96 -8.45
C SER A 164 -4.60 -4.57 -8.89
N GLY A 165 -5.52 -3.68 -9.28
CA GLY A 165 -5.19 -2.40 -9.90
C GLY A 165 -4.64 -2.52 -11.32
N ALA A 166 -4.63 -3.73 -11.91
CA ALA A 166 -4.17 -3.93 -13.28
C ALA A 166 -5.11 -3.21 -14.27
N SER A 167 -4.53 -2.62 -15.32
CA SER A 167 -5.28 -1.94 -16.36
C SER A 167 -5.56 -2.87 -17.53
N LEU A 168 -6.81 -2.91 -17.95
CA LEU A 168 -7.31 -3.60 -19.15
C LEU A 168 -7.73 -2.59 -20.22
N GLY A 169 -7.07 -1.42 -20.29
CA GLY A 169 -7.39 -0.34 -21.23
C GLY A 169 -8.21 0.80 -20.62
N ALA A 170 -8.05 1.07 -19.33
CA ALA A 170 -8.75 2.15 -18.64
C ALA A 170 -8.23 3.53 -19.04
N ALA A 171 -9.14 4.51 -19.15
CA ALA A 171 -8.81 5.92 -19.20
C ALA A 171 -8.56 6.48 -17.79
N PRO A 172 -7.59 7.42 -17.61
CA PRO A 172 -7.36 8.03 -16.30
C PRO A 172 -8.54 8.92 -15.90
N ALA A 173 -9.04 8.71 -14.68
CA ALA A 173 -10.07 9.53 -14.08
C ALA A 173 -9.47 10.71 -13.30
N HIS A 174 -10.17 11.85 -13.25
CA HIS A 174 -9.86 12.95 -12.33
C HIS A 174 -10.28 12.61 -10.91
N CYS A 175 -11.39 11.89 -10.78
CA CYS A 175 -11.94 11.48 -9.51
C CYS A 175 -12.67 10.14 -9.67
N THR A 176 -12.52 9.29 -8.67
CA THR A 176 -13.28 8.04 -8.54
C THR A 176 -14.09 8.09 -7.25
N VAL A 177 -15.40 7.85 -7.35
CA VAL A 177 -16.28 7.72 -6.18
C VAL A 177 -16.56 6.25 -5.97
N THR A 178 -15.96 5.66 -4.96
CA THR A 178 -16.17 4.27 -4.57
C THR A 178 -17.02 4.18 -3.30
N PHE A 179 -17.54 3.01 -3.00
CA PHE A 179 -18.53 2.81 -1.96
C PHE A 179 -18.01 1.91 -0.85
N VAL A 180 -18.45 2.15 0.39
CA VAL A 180 -18.13 1.38 1.61
C VAL A 180 -16.69 1.50 2.04
N CYS A 181 -15.75 0.96 1.22
CA CYS A 181 -14.31 0.99 1.41
C CYS A 181 -13.61 1.03 0.04
N LYS A 182 -12.35 1.48 0.02
CA LYS A 182 -11.49 1.27 -1.14
C LYS A 182 -11.29 -0.23 -1.39
N LYS A 183 -10.97 -0.58 -2.63
CA LYS A 183 -10.47 -1.91 -3.02
C LYS A 183 -8.95 -1.83 -3.17
N PRO A 184 -8.21 -2.94 -3.12
CA PRO A 184 -6.75 -2.93 -3.34
C PRO A 184 -6.34 -2.21 -4.62
N GLY A 185 -7.14 -2.33 -5.70
CA GLY A 185 -6.90 -1.67 -6.97
C GLY A 185 -6.92 -0.14 -6.94
N HIS A 186 -7.53 0.49 -5.94
CA HIS A 186 -7.47 1.94 -5.76
C HIS A 186 -6.12 2.43 -5.21
N VAL A 187 -5.31 1.54 -4.67
CA VAL A 187 -4.05 1.87 -3.98
C VAL A 187 -2.82 1.17 -4.57
N LEU A 188 -3.02 0.10 -5.36
CA LEU A 188 -1.98 -0.56 -6.15
C LEU A 188 -1.80 0.14 -7.51
N LEU A 189 -0.58 0.11 -8.04
CA LEU A 189 -0.28 0.62 -9.38
C LEU A 189 -0.59 -0.42 -10.48
N PRO A 190 -1.03 0.03 -11.66
CA PRO A 190 -1.30 1.42 -12.08
C PRO A 190 -2.66 1.97 -11.64
N GLY A 191 -3.52 1.16 -11.04
CA GLY A 191 -4.89 1.52 -10.65
C GLY A 191 -4.97 2.81 -9.82
N ARG A 192 -4.05 3.01 -8.86
CA ARG A 192 -3.98 4.23 -8.04
C ARG A 192 -3.87 5.50 -8.89
N GLU A 193 -3.04 5.48 -9.92
CA GLU A 193 -2.86 6.64 -10.81
C GLU A 193 -4.07 6.83 -11.73
N LEU A 194 -4.65 5.73 -12.21
CA LEU A 194 -5.82 5.76 -13.07
C LEU A 194 -7.10 6.20 -12.35
N CYS A 195 -7.22 5.94 -11.04
CA CYS A 195 -8.37 6.35 -10.24
C CYS A 195 -8.40 7.86 -9.94
N GLY A 196 -7.28 8.56 -10.04
CA GLY A 196 -7.19 9.95 -9.61
C GLY A 196 -7.51 10.11 -8.12
N GLU A 197 -8.16 11.21 -7.75
CA GLU A 197 -8.64 11.38 -6.37
C GLU A 197 -9.75 10.39 -6.06
N THR A 198 -9.50 9.48 -5.11
CA THR A 198 -10.48 8.46 -4.72
C THR A 198 -11.27 8.90 -3.48
N VAL A 199 -12.59 9.04 -3.63
CA VAL A 199 -13.54 9.39 -2.58
C VAL A 199 -14.32 8.15 -2.18
N VAL A 200 -14.34 7.83 -0.87
CA VAL A 200 -15.16 6.75 -0.33
C VAL A 200 -16.47 7.33 0.17
N ALA A 201 -17.59 6.93 -0.45
CA ALA A 201 -18.91 7.37 -0.07
C ALA A 201 -19.64 6.33 0.79
N ASP A 202 -20.29 6.81 1.84
CA ASP A 202 -21.24 6.01 2.62
C ASP A 202 -22.56 5.87 1.86
N ILE A 203 -23.00 4.64 1.65
CA ILE A 203 -24.22 4.29 0.96
C ILE A 203 -25.27 3.66 1.89
N GLY A 204 -25.02 3.63 3.21
CA GLY A 204 -25.94 3.09 4.21
C GLY A 204 -25.68 1.63 4.56
N ILE A 205 -24.47 1.12 4.32
CA ILE A 205 -24.06 -0.21 4.82
C ILE A 205 -23.54 -0.06 6.25
N ALA A 206 -24.24 -0.70 7.20
CA ALA A 206 -23.91 -0.64 8.61
C ALA A 206 -22.57 -1.31 8.94
N ASP A 207 -21.89 -0.84 10.00
CA ASP A 207 -20.63 -1.42 10.47
C ASP A 207 -20.73 -2.92 10.79
N ALA A 208 -21.87 -3.39 11.28
CA ALA A 208 -22.15 -4.80 11.54
C ALA A 208 -21.98 -5.70 10.30
N ALA A 209 -22.28 -5.20 9.10
CA ALA A 209 -22.07 -5.95 7.86
C ALA A 209 -20.56 -6.16 7.56
N LEU A 210 -19.71 -5.23 8.00
CA LEU A 210 -18.25 -5.34 7.86
C LEU A 210 -17.63 -6.22 8.96
N GLU A 211 -18.19 -6.20 10.17
CA GLU A 211 -17.70 -7.00 11.30
C GLU A 211 -17.84 -8.51 11.06
N SER A 212 -18.77 -8.92 10.19
CA SER A 212 -18.95 -10.32 9.79
C SER A 212 -17.89 -10.81 8.80
N LEU A 213 -17.11 -9.88 8.21
CA LEU A 213 -16.09 -10.20 7.22
C LEU A 213 -14.73 -10.46 7.87
N ARG A 214 -13.96 -11.38 7.30
CA ARG A 214 -12.55 -11.54 7.64
C ARG A 214 -11.72 -10.44 6.96
N LEU A 215 -11.53 -9.33 7.67
CA LEU A 215 -10.71 -8.23 7.17
C LEU A 215 -9.23 -8.57 7.33
N ASP A 216 -8.47 -8.50 6.26
CA ASP A 216 -7.05 -8.88 6.22
C ASP A 216 -6.18 -7.93 5.38
N THR A 217 -6.77 -6.86 4.83
CA THR A 217 -6.06 -5.92 3.95
C THR A 217 -6.39 -4.48 4.34
N TRP A 218 -5.36 -3.64 4.46
CA TRP A 218 -5.51 -2.23 4.80
C TRP A 218 -4.56 -1.34 4.00
N GLU A 219 -4.97 -0.12 3.74
CA GLU A 219 -4.04 0.97 3.42
C GLU A 219 -3.17 1.25 4.65
N ASN A 220 -1.86 1.39 4.46
CA ASN A 220 -0.94 1.61 5.57
C ASN A 220 -1.16 3.00 6.20
N ASP A 221 -1.79 3.03 7.36
CA ASP A 221 -2.17 4.24 8.08
C ASP A 221 -1.76 4.15 9.56
N PRO A 222 -1.31 5.25 10.18
CA PRO A 222 -0.95 5.29 11.60
C PRO A 222 -2.00 4.71 12.56
N CYS A 223 -3.29 4.84 12.26
CA CYS A 223 -4.36 4.31 13.10
C CYS A 223 -4.27 2.80 13.38
N LEU A 224 -3.53 2.05 12.55
CA LEU A 224 -3.36 0.61 12.69
C LEU A 224 -2.26 0.23 13.69
N TRP A 225 -1.19 1.01 13.77
CA TRP A 225 0.03 0.65 14.49
C TRP A 225 0.54 1.72 15.47
N GLN A 226 0.04 2.95 15.45
CA GLN A 226 0.52 4.06 16.30
C GLN A 226 0.51 3.71 17.78
N LYS A 227 -0.54 3.03 18.26
CA LYS A 227 -0.66 2.58 19.65
C LYS A 227 0.35 1.49 20.07
N HIS A 228 1.00 0.87 19.08
CA HIS A 228 2.04 -0.14 19.27
C HIS A 228 3.46 0.44 19.19
N LEU A 229 3.59 1.75 18.90
CA LEU A 229 4.90 2.40 18.93
C LEU A 229 5.51 2.31 20.31
N PRO A 230 6.82 1.98 20.40
CA PRO A 230 7.52 1.94 21.66
C PRO A 230 7.45 3.28 22.40
N GLN A 231 7.03 3.25 23.66
CA GLN A 231 6.92 4.45 24.49
C GLN A 231 8.18 4.60 25.36
N THR A 232 8.74 5.82 25.39
CA THR A 232 9.87 6.14 26.28
C THR A 232 9.34 6.28 27.71
N GLN A 233 9.87 5.45 28.63
CA GLN A 233 9.51 5.53 30.05
C GLN A 233 10.52 6.39 30.80
N SER A 234 10.05 7.20 31.76
CA SER A 234 10.92 8.05 32.59
C SER A 234 11.93 7.24 33.43
N SER A 235 11.57 6.02 33.83
CA SER A 235 12.42 5.06 34.54
C SER A 235 13.28 4.20 33.59
N GLY A 236 13.14 4.35 32.29
CA GLY A 236 13.85 3.56 31.30
C GLY A 236 15.33 3.93 31.17
N ASN A 237 16.11 3.02 30.61
CA ASN A 237 17.52 3.22 30.30
C ASN A 237 17.82 2.74 28.87
N LYS A 238 19.06 2.92 28.42
CA LYS A 238 19.46 2.53 27.04
C LYS A 238 19.21 1.05 26.72
N TYR A 239 19.26 0.16 27.70
CA TYR A 239 19.03 -1.28 27.48
C TYR A 239 17.54 -1.63 27.39
N THR A 240 16.67 -0.91 28.10
CA THR A 240 15.22 -1.13 28.01
C THR A 240 14.64 -0.69 26.68
N ARG A 241 15.37 0.16 25.93
CA ARG A 241 15.03 0.59 24.57
C ARG A 241 15.64 -0.30 23.49
N GLY A 242 16.21 -1.45 23.86
CA GLY A 242 16.77 -2.44 22.97
C GLY A 242 18.13 -2.07 22.37
N HIS A 243 18.77 -3.08 21.79
CA HIS A 243 20.09 -2.99 21.18
C HIS A 243 20.04 -3.57 19.75
N ALA A 244 20.11 -2.71 18.78
CA ALA A 244 20.18 -3.05 17.36
C ALA A 244 21.59 -3.46 16.96
N LEU A 245 21.78 -4.63 16.34
CA LEU A 245 23.05 -5.10 15.81
C LEU A 245 22.98 -5.26 14.30
N LEU A 246 23.91 -4.61 13.57
CA LEU A 246 24.02 -4.66 12.12
C LEU A 246 25.28 -5.39 11.69
N TYR A 247 25.17 -6.19 10.65
CA TYR A 247 26.33 -6.76 9.93
C TYR A 247 26.72 -5.81 8.80
N GLY A 248 27.80 -5.08 8.97
CA GLY A 248 28.34 -4.14 7.99
C GLY A 248 29.31 -4.77 7.03
N GLY A 249 29.43 -4.21 5.84
CA GLY A 249 30.31 -4.72 4.79
C GLY A 249 31.43 -3.75 4.38
N TYR A 250 32.20 -4.17 3.40
CA TYR A 250 33.29 -3.40 2.76
C TYR A 250 33.43 -3.84 1.30
N PRO A 251 33.69 -2.93 0.33
CA PRO A 251 33.94 -1.48 0.50
C PRO A 251 32.69 -0.60 0.63
N MET A 252 31.49 -1.14 0.49
CA MET A 252 30.22 -0.37 0.50
C MET A 252 29.80 0.00 1.93
N THR A 253 30.55 0.90 2.58
CA THR A 253 30.33 1.24 4.00
C THR A 253 29.12 2.15 4.24
N GLY A 254 28.66 2.90 3.24
CA GLY A 254 27.58 3.90 3.36
C GLY A 254 26.25 3.28 3.76
N ALA A 255 25.87 2.16 3.16
CA ALA A 255 24.60 1.46 3.39
C ALA A 255 24.37 1.12 4.88
N ALA A 256 25.28 0.38 5.50
CA ALA A 256 25.16 0.01 6.91
C ALA A 256 25.23 1.24 7.84
N ARG A 257 25.95 2.30 7.48
CA ARG A 257 26.02 3.54 8.27
C ARG A 257 24.69 4.29 8.24
N MET A 258 24.04 4.41 7.09
CA MET A 258 22.70 5.01 6.97
C MET A 258 21.66 4.21 7.75
N ALA A 259 21.67 2.88 7.60
CA ALA A 259 20.79 1.99 8.36
C ALA A 259 20.96 2.14 9.89
N ALA A 260 22.21 2.20 10.37
CA ALA A 260 22.48 2.36 11.80
C ALA A 260 22.01 3.72 12.34
N ARG A 261 22.21 4.81 11.58
CA ARG A 261 21.66 6.14 11.94
C ARG A 261 20.13 6.11 12.02
N ALA A 262 19.48 5.50 11.06
CA ALA A 262 18.02 5.37 11.05
C ALA A 262 17.50 4.56 12.26
N ALA A 263 18.16 3.45 12.60
CA ALA A 263 17.82 2.65 13.78
C ALA A 263 17.95 3.44 15.08
N ALA A 264 19.01 4.22 15.23
CA ALA A 264 19.20 5.09 16.39
C ALA A 264 18.16 6.23 16.42
N ARG A 265 17.84 6.86 15.28
CA ARG A 265 16.88 7.97 15.17
C ARG A 265 15.43 7.56 15.44
N VAL A 266 15.06 6.32 15.12
CA VAL A 266 13.70 5.81 15.40
C VAL A 266 13.55 5.33 16.84
N GLY A 267 14.66 5.30 17.64
CA GLY A 267 14.56 5.13 19.07
C GLY A 267 15.30 3.93 19.68
N ALA A 268 16.03 3.12 18.90
CA ALA A 268 16.89 2.07 19.50
C ALA A 268 17.82 2.66 20.55
N GLY A 269 17.87 2.07 21.75
CA GLY A 269 18.66 2.58 22.86
C GLY A 269 20.17 2.43 22.65
N LEU A 270 20.56 1.38 21.94
CA LEU A 270 21.91 1.10 21.51
C LEU A 270 21.91 0.61 20.07
N THR A 271 22.93 1.01 19.32
CA THR A 271 23.16 0.53 17.94
C THR A 271 24.64 0.18 17.76
N THR A 272 24.90 -1.02 17.26
CA THR A 272 26.26 -1.52 16.97
C THR A 272 26.34 -1.99 15.51
N ILE A 273 27.41 -1.65 14.81
CA ILE A 273 27.75 -2.24 13.53
C ILE A 273 28.95 -3.16 13.73
N ALA A 274 28.79 -4.43 13.42
CA ALA A 274 29.89 -5.39 13.34
C ALA A 274 30.45 -5.39 11.92
N VAL A 275 31.74 -5.13 11.74
CA VAL A 275 32.37 -4.87 10.43
C VAL A 275 33.61 -5.71 10.24
N PRO A 276 33.95 -6.10 8.99
CA PRO A 276 35.29 -6.69 8.72
C PRO A 276 36.40 -5.85 9.30
N GLN A 277 37.44 -6.49 9.89
CA GLN A 277 38.57 -5.80 10.53
C GLN A 277 39.18 -4.71 9.64
N VAL A 278 39.30 -4.95 8.35
CA VAL A 278 39.86 -3.99 7.37
C VAL A 278 39.02 -2.70 7.25
N ALA A 279 37.73 -2.77 7.55
CA ALA A 279 36.79 -1.63 7.48
C ALA A 279 36.66 -0.87 8.80
N PHE A 280 37.18 -1.40 9.92
CA PHE A 280 36.98 -0.85 11.26
C PHE A 280 37.30 0.66 11.34
N ALA A 281 38.47 1.07 10.88
CA ALA A 281 38.87 2.47 10.95
C ALA A 281 37.98 3.41 10.16
N VAL A 282 37.46 2.95 8.99
CA VAL A 282 36.56 3.73 8.13
C VAL A 282 35.23 3.97 8.83
N TYR A 283 34.67 2.94 9.47
CA TYR A 283 33.40 3.08 10.20
C TYR A 283 33.58 3.89 11.50
N ALA A 284 34.67 3.61 12.26
CA ALA A 284 34.91 4.28 13.53
C ALA A 284 35.18 5.80 13.35
N ALA A 285 35.86 6.20 12.27
CA ALA A 285 36.06 7.61 11.95
C ALA A 285 34.77 8.36 11.57
N ALA A 286 33.75 7.65 11.07
CA ALA A 286 32.53 8.25 10.55
C ALA A 286 31.36 8.22 11.55
N LEU A 287 31.48 7.48 12.65
CA LEU A 287 30.39 7.24 13.61
C LEU A 287 30.86 7.63 15.02
N THR A 288 29.97 8.31 15.77
CA THR A 288 30.25 8.76 17.16
C THR A 288 29.39 8.04 18.18
N SER A 289 28.07 8.11 18.06
CA SER A 289 27.10 7.50 18.98
C SER A 289 26.77 6.05 18.66
N ILE A 290 27.15 5.58 17.49
CA ILE A 290 26.96 4.20 17.03
C ILE A 290 28.27 3.44 17.25
N MET A 291 28.18 2.32 17.98
CA MET A 291 29.34 1.49 18.28
C MET A 291 29.80 0.71 17.05
N VAL A 292 31.11 0.57 16.89
CA VAL A 292 31.72 -0.24 15.83
C VAL A 292 32.48 -1.40 16.45
N GLN A 293 32.16 -2.62 16.03
CA GLN A 293 32.78 -3.83 16.51
C GLN A 293 33.52 -4.53 15.35
N PRO A 294 34.83 -4.75 15.43
CA PRO A 294 35.56 -5.46 14.40
C PRO A 294 35.24 -6.97 14.43
N LEU A 295 35.12 -7.57 13.27
CA LEU A 295 35.08 -9.00 13.04
C LEU A 295 36.49 -9.42 12.50
N ALA A 296 37.34 -9.81 13.41
CA ALA A 296 38.74 -10.15 13.10
C ALA A 296 38.96 -11.65 12.85
N ALA A 297 38.17 -12.48 13.53
CA ALA A 297 38.28 -13.93 13.48
C ALA A 297 36.97 -14.61 13.01
N HIS A 298 37.12 -15.82 12.52
CA HIS A 298 36.00 -16.70 12.24
C HIS A 298 35.25 -17.04 13.55
N GLY A 299 33.97 -16.76 13.63
CA GLY A 299 33.17 -16.98 14.84
C GLY A 299 32.89 -15.70 15.64
N ASP A 300 33.50 -14.56 15.35
CA ASP A 300 33.22 -13.30 16.06
C ASP A 300 31.75 -12.88 15.94
N TRP A 301 31.11 -13.13 14.77
CA TRP A 301 29.68 -12.88 14.60
C TRP A 301 28.84 -13.75 15.53
N ALA A 302 29.12 -15.06 15.59
CA ALA A 302 28.43 -15.98 16.47
C ALA A 302 28.62 -15.61 17.94
N ALA A 303 29.79 -15.09 18.34
CA ALA A 303 30.05 -14.57 19.67
C ALA A 303 29.17 -13.35 19.99
N LEU A 304 29.01 -12.42 19.05
CA LEU A 304 28.07 -11.29 19.20
C LEU A 304 26.61 -11.77 19.29
N LEU A 305 26.23 -12.77 18.52
CA LEU A 305 24.90 -13.37 18.60
C LEU A 305 24.63 -14.07 19.93
N SER A 306 25.65 -14.54 20.65
CA SER A 306 25.46 -15.16 21.98
C SER A 306 25.11 -14.15 23.07
N ASP A 307 25.44 -12.87 22.88
CA ASP A 307 25.08 -11.79 23.81
C ASP A 307 23.58 -11.48 23.69
N ARG A 308 22.84 -11.80 24.74
CA ARG A 308 21.38 -11.60 24.82
C ARG A 308 20.96 -10.14 24.92
N ARG A 309 21.90 -9.22 25.10
CA ARG A 309 21.61 -7.77 25.07
C ARG A 309 21.27 -7.27 23.67
N HIS A 310 21.76 -7.91 22.61
CA HIS A 310 21.34 -7.62 21.24
C HIS A 310 19.92 -8.16 21.02
N THR A 311 18.98 -7.29 20.74
CA THR A 311 17.54 -7.63 20.71
C THR A 311 17.00 -7.81 19.28
N ALA A 312 17.65 -7.22 18.28
CA ALA A 312 17.29 -7.40 16.85
C ALA A 312 18.53 -7.25 15.95
N PHE A 313 18.45 -7.82 14.76
CA PHE A 313 19.56 -7.93 13.82
C PHE A 313 19.20 -7.43 12.43
N LEU A 314 20.15 -6.81 11.72
CA LEU A 314 20.06 -6.47 10.30
C LEU A 314 21.27 -7.01 9.56
N ILE A 315 21.04 -7.74 8.47
CA ILE A 315 22.08 -8.21 7.56
C ILE A 315 21.67 -7.86 6.13
N GLY A 316 22.65 -7.42 5.34
CA GLY A 316 22.46 -7.22 3.92
C GLY A 316 22.99 -5.90 3.37
N PRO A 317 22.67 -4.73 3.94
CA PRO A 317 23.14 -3.45 3.43
C PRO A 317 24.66 -3.39 3.26
N GLY A 318 25.13 -3.47 2.01
CA GLY A 318 26.55 -3.43 1.67
C GLY A 318 27.40 -4.61 2.16
N ALA A 319 26.77 -5.72 2.58
CA ALA A 319 27.47 -6.90 3.13
C ALA A 319 28.21 -7.72 2.08
N GLY A 320 27.81 -7.58 0.81
CA GLY A 320 28.30 -8.36 -0.31
C GLY A 320 27.64 -9.73 -0.45
N VAL A 321 27.45 -10.17 -1.68
CA VAL A 321 26.88 -11.50 -2.00
C VAL A 321 28.02 -12.52 -1.94
N ASN A 322 28.25 -13.12 -0.76
CA ASN A 322 29.34 -14.06 -0.50
C ASN A 322 28.98 -15.07 0.60
N ASP A 323 29.87 -16.06 0.81
CA ASP A 323 29.65 -17.13 1.79
C ASP A 323 29.64 -16.64 3.25
N SER A 324 30.39 -15.59 3.59
CA SER A 324 30.38 -15.05 4.96
C SER A 324 29.05 -14.37 5.27
N THR A 325 28.51 -13.60 4.34
CA THR A 325 27.17 -12.99 4.49
C THR A 325 26.09 -14.06 4.63
N ARG A 326 26.13 -15.09 3.77
CA ARG A 326 25.15 -16.18 3.85
C ARG A 326 25.25 -16.93 5.19
N ARG A 327 26.45 -17.20 5.68
CA ARG A 327 26.66 -17.82 7.00
C ARG A 327 26.12 -16.94 8.12
N ALA A 328 26.43 -15.65 8.10
CA ALA A 328 25.93 -14.70 9.09
C ALA A 328 24.37 -14.68 9.13
N VAL A 329 23.72 -14.75 7.97
CA VAL A 329 22.25 -14.88 7.91
C VAL A 329 21.77 -16.15 8.60
N LEU A 330 22.33 -17.31 8.27
CA LEU A 330 21.92 -18.60 8.84
C LEU A 330 22.13 -18.65 10.36
N GLU A 331 23.30 -18.21 10.84
CA GLU A 331 23.61 -18.11 12.28
C GLU A 331 22.65 -17.17 13.01
N THR A 332 22.29 -16.03 12.39
CA THR A 332 21.34 -15.07 12.96
C THR A 332 19.94 -15.68 13.08
N LEU A 333 19.44 -16.33 12.04
CA LEU A 333 18.12 -16.95 12.03
C LEU A 333 18.00 -18.10 13.05
N GLN A 334 19.13 -18.80 13.35
CA GLN A 334 19.17 -19.84 14.39
C GLN A 334 18.89 -19.29 15.80
N THR A 335 19.15 -17.98 16.04
CA THR A 335 18.87 -17.36 17.34
C THR A 335 17.38 -17.25 17.66
N ALA A 336 16.51 -17.37 16.67
CA ALA A 336 15.06 -17.16 16.73
C ALA A 336 14.65 -15.75 17.28
N ARG A 337 15.60 -14.78 17.31
CA ARG A 337 15.34 -13.38 17.67
C ARG A 337 14.96 -12.58 16.43
N PRO A 338 14.33 -11.39 16.59
CA PRO A 338 13.96 -10.53 15.47
C PRO A 338 15.11 -10.26 14.51
N ALA A 339 14.94 -10.60 13.25
CA ALA A 339 15.92 -10.43 12.20
C ALA A 339 15.33 -9.72 10.99
N LEU A 340 16.11 -8.83 10.38
CA LEU A 340 15.79 -8.18 9.12
C LEU A 340 16.83 -8.56 8.09
N LEU A 341 16.38 -9.04 6.94
CA LEU A 341 17.19 -9.38 5.78
C LEU A 341 16.86 -8.40 4.63
N ASP A 342 17.89 -7.77 4.08
CA ASP A 342 17.74 -6.83 2.96
C ASP A 342 18.86 -7.04 1.94
N ALA A 343 18.72 -6.56 0.73
CA ALA A 343 19.76 -6.46 -0.29
C ALA A 343 20.59 -7.75 -0.47
N ASP A 344 21.89 -7.71 -0.15
CA ASP A 344 22.84 -8.81 -0.35
C ASP A 344 22.47 -10.06 0.47
N ALA A 345 21.81 -9.91 1.63
CA ALA A 345 21.33 -11.04 2.42
C ALA A 345 20.22 -11.82 1.72
N ILE A 346 19.38 -11.15 0.93
CA ILE A 346 18.35 -11.78 0.11
C ILE A 346 18.99 -12.36 -1.17
N SER A 347 19.75 -11.54 -1.88
CA SER A 347 20.40 -11.92 -3.15
C SER A 347 21.35 -13.10 -3.00
N GLY A 348 21.98 -13.27 -1.84
CA GLY A 348 22.87 -14.39 -1.53
C GLY A 348 22.20 -15.76 -1.52
N PHE A 349 20.87 -15.81 -1.50
CA PHE A 349 20.08 -17.05 -1.53
C PHE A 349 19.33 -17.28 -2.85
N ALA A 350 19.62 -16.53 -3.91
CA ALA A 350 18.95 -16.68 -5.21
C ALA A 350 18.90 -18.13 -5.73
N ALA A 351 19.97 -18.90 -5.56
CA ALA A 351 20.02 -20.33 -5.92
C ALA A 351 19.75 -21.28 -4.74
N ARG A 352 19.38 -20.77 -3.58
CA ARG A 352 19.25 -21.49 -2.31
C ARG A 352 18.04 -21.03 -1.48
N ALA A 353 16.98 -20.65 -2.14
CA ALA A 353 15.78 -20.12 -1.50
C ALA A 353 15.19 -21.06 -0.44
N GLU A 354 15.25 -22.37 -0.69
CA GLU A 354 14.79 -23.39 0.26
C GLU A 354 15.64 -23.45 1.54
N GLU A 355 16.96 -23.24 1.44
CA GLU A 355 17.85 -23.15 2.61
C GLU A 355 17.46 -21.97 3.50
N LEU A 356 17.19 -20.81 2.90
CA LEU A 356 16.73 -19.61 3.62
C LEU A 356 15.39 -19.86 4.32
N ARG A 357 14.40 -20.41 3.60
CA ARG A 357 13.07 -20.67 4.17
C ARG A 357 13.14 -21.61 5.37
N ARG A 358 13.90 -22.70 5.29
CA ARG A 358 14.07 -23.63 6.41
C ARG A 358 14.80 -23.05 7.61
N ALA A 359 15.62 -22.01 7.40
CA ALA A 359 16.37 -21.37 8.47
C ALA A 359 15.52 -20.38 9.28
N ILE A 360 14.43 -19.85 8.74
CA ILE A 360 13.54 -18.88 9.42
C ILE A 360 12.76 -19.60 10.51
N ARG A 361 13.06 -19.29 11.79
CA ARG A 361 12.45 -19.92 12.97
C ARG A 361 11.86 -18.92 13.97
N GLY A 362 12.09 -17.63 13.78
CA GLY A 362 11.64 -16.55 14.64
C GLY A 362 11.10 -15.38 13.83
N PRO A 363 10.79 -14.26 14.48
CA PRO A 363 10.33 -13.06 13.79
C PRO A 363 11.37 -12.62 12.73
N CYS A 364 10.99 -12.68 11.47
CA CYS A 364 11.85 -12.29 10.36
C CYS A 364 11.11 -11.32 9.44
N VAL A 365 11.79 -10.25 9.02
CA VAL A 365 11.31 -9.34 8.00
C VAL A 365 12.27 -9.42 6.82
N MET A 366 11.75 -9.49 5.61
CA MET A 366 12.52 -9.39 4.37
C MET A 366 12.03 -8.19 3.57
N THR A 367 12.97 -7.40 3.03
CA THR A 367 12.66 -6.15 2.34
C THR A 367 13.09 -6.15 0.87
N PRO A 368 12.67 -7.12 0.04
CA PRO A 368 13.08 -7.19 -1.35
C PRO A 368 12.45 -6.08 -2.20
N HIS A 369 13.19 -5.54 -3.15
CA HIS A 369 12.61 -4.90 -4.33
C HIS A 369 12.21 -5.99 -5.36
N GLU A 370 11.48 -5.63 -6.43
CA GLU A 370 10.98 -6.61 -7.43
C GLU A 370 12.08 -7.53 -7.98
N GLY A 371 13.28 -6.99 -8.26
CA GLY A 371 14.39 -7.79 -8.78
C GLY A 371 14.98 -8.77 -7.76
N GLU A 372 15.05 -8.43 -6.48
CA GLU A 372 15.48 -9.32 -5.39
C GLU A 372 14.41 -10.37 -5.11
N PHE A 373 13.15 -9.95 -5.12
CA PHE A 373 12.00 -10.83 -4.92
C PHE A 373 11.97 -11.97 -5.95
N ALA A 374 12.08 -11.62 -7.23
CA ALA A 374 12.06 -12.59 -8.33
C ALA A 374 13.24 -13.59 -8.33
N ARG A 375 14.33 -13.31 -7.60
CA ARG A 375 15.46 -14.24 -7.46
C ARG A 375 15.23 -15.33 -6.41
N VAL A 376 14.32 -15.08 -5.44
CA VAL A 376 14.14 -15.95 -4.27
C VAL A 376 12.76 -16.59 -4.25
N PHE A 377 11.75 -15.92 -4.83
CA PHE A 377 10.37 -16.38 -4.82
C PHE A 377 9.85 -16.58 -6.25
N ASP A 378 9.33 -17.78 -6.51
CA ASP A 378 8.65 -18.13 -7.76
C ASP A 378 7.14 -18.04 -7.55
N THR A 379 6.63 -16.81 -7.50
CA THR A 379 5.21 -16.53 -7.28
C THR A 379 4.61 -15.76 -8.44
N THR A 380 3.39 -16.10 -8.83
CA THR A 380 2.64 -15.46 -9.93
C THR A 380 1.48 -14.63 -9.41
N GLY A 381 0.95 -13.75 -10.24
CA GLY A 381 -0.18 -12.90 -9.91
C GLY A 381 0.18 -11.44 -9.71
N ASP A 382 -0.74 -10.68 -9.13
CA ASP A 382 -0.53 -9.29 -8.74
C ASP A 382 0.42 -9.15 -7.54
N LYS A 383 0.84 -7.92 -7.26
CA LYS A 383 1.82 -7.63 -6.20
C LYS A 383 1.38 -8.09 -4.81
N LEU A 384 0.10 -7.86 -4.47
CA LEU A 384 -0.46 -8.27 -3.18
C LEU A 384 -0.49 -9.80 -3.04
N SER A 385 -0.96 -10.49 -4.07
CA SER A 385 -1.03 -11.96 -4.12
C SER A 385 0.35 -12.59 -4.01
N ARG A 386 1.36 -12.06 -4.75
CA ARG A 386 2.75 -12.53 -4.71
C ARG A 386 3.39 -12.32 -3.34
N ALA A 387 3.24 -11.14 -2.75
CA ALA A 387 3.79 -10.86 -1.43
C ALA A 387 3.18 -11.78 -0.35
N ARG A 388 1.88 -12.02 -0.39
CA ARG A 388 1.19 -12.96 0.52
C ARG A 388 1.63 -14.40 0.33
N ALA A 389 1.80 -14.85 -0.92
CA ALA A 389 2.28 -16.18 -1.20
C ALA A 389 3.70 -16.40 -0.64
N ALA A 390 4.61 -15.45 -0.90
CA ALA A 390 5.97 -15.49 -0.38
C ALA A 390 6.01 -15.46 1.16
N ALA A 391 5.20 -14.62 1.82
CA ALA A 391 5.13 -14.55 3.27
C ALA A 391 4.68 -15.89 3.89
N ARG A 392 3.65 -16.51 3.32
CA ARG A 392 3.18 -17.85 3.77
C ARG A 392 4.22 -18.93 3.54
N GLU A 393 4.90 -18.90 2.40
CA GLU A 393 5.89 -19.89 2.01
C GLU A 393 7.12 -19.87 2.92
N CYS A 394 7.62 -18.67 3.29
CA CYS A 394 8.84 -18.54 4.09
C CYS A 394 8.60 -18.30 5.59
N GLY A 395 7.38 -18.01 6.02
CA GLY A 395 7.10 -17.70 7.43
C GLY A 395 7.60 -16.33 7.89
N ALA A 396 8.02 -15.44 6.97
CA ALA A 396 8.51 -14.11 7.26
C ALA A 396 7.51 -13.01 6.85
N ILE A 397 7.65 -11.83 7.44
CA ILE A 397 7.02 -10.62 6.93
C ILE A 397 7.74 -10.20 5.65
N ILE A 398 7.02 -10.04 4.56
CA ILE A 398 7.57 -9.58 3.28
C ILE A 398 7.20 -8.12 3.07
N VAL A 399 8.18 -7.27 2.90
CA VAL A 399 8.05 -5.87 2.47
C VAL A 399 8.46 -5.78 1.01
N LEU A 400 7.53 -6.01 0.10
CA LEU A 400 7.80 -5.93 -1.35
C LEU A 400 7.82 -4.46 -1.77
N LYS A 401 9.05 -3.92 -1.89
CA LYS A 401 9.30 -2.49 -2.12
C LYS A 401 8.79 -2.01 -3.49
N GLY A 402 8.35 -0.75 -3.54
CA GLY A 402 7.89 -0.03 -4.73
C GLY A 402 7.15 1.23 -4.34
N ALA A 403 6.64 1.98 -5.31
CA ALA A 403 5.81 3.16 -5.04
C ALA A 403 4.48 2.79 -4.35
N ASP A 404 4.05 1.54 -4.48
CA ASP A 404 2.92 0.87 -3.84
C ASP A 404 3.44 -0.28 -2.96
N THR A 405 4.39 -0.01 -2.06
CA THR A 405 4.98 -1.05 -1.20
C THR A 405 3.91 -1.86 -0.49
N VAL A 406 4.01 -3.19 -0.63
CA VAL A 406 3.13 -4.16 0.05
C VAL A 406 3.87 -4.81 1.20
N ILE A 407 3.29 -4.77 2.41
CA ILE A 407 3.76 -5.48 3.59
C ILE A 407 2.81 -6.66 3.83
N ALA A 408 3.29 -7.89 3.71
CA ALA A 408 2.48 -9.09 3.89
C ALA A 408 2.99 -9.96 5.03
N ALA A 409 2.06 -10.47 5.85
CA ALA A 409 2.34 -11.39 6.94
C ALA A 409 1.98 -12.83 6.57
N PRO A 410 2.62 -13.84 7.22
CA PRO A 410 2.33 -15.27 6.98
C PRO A 410 0.89 -15.67 7.25
N ASP A 411 0.19 -14.96 8.16
CA ASP A 411 -1.21 -15.20 8.50
C ASP A 411 -2.21 -14.64 7.48
N GLY A 412 -1.71 -13.98 6.43
CA GLY A 412 -2.50 -13.41 5.34
C GLY A 412 -2.80 -11.91 5.48
N ARG A 413 -2.52 -11.29 6.63
CA ARG A 413 -2.65 -9.83 6.78
C ARG A 413 -1.73 -9.09 5.82
N ALA A 414 -2.20 -7.96 5.29
CA ALA A 414 -1.37 -7.11 4.44
C ALA A 414 -1.68 -5.62 4.61
N LEU A 415 -0.64 -4.79 4.45
CA LEU A 415 -0.73 -3.35 4.34
C LEU A 415 -0.23 -2.91 2.96
N ILE A 416 -0.90 -1.93 2.36
CA ILE A 416 -0.46 -1.31 1.10
C ILE A 416 -0.13 0.14 1.39
N ASN A 417 1.10 0.55 1.12
CA ASN A 417 1.57 1.89 1.44
C ASN A 417 1.37 2.85 0.26
N THR A 418 0.81 4.01 0.53
CA THR A 418 0.45 5.00 -0.51
C THR A 418 1.16 6.35 -0.35
N ASN A 419 1.84 6.60 0.78
CA ASN A 419 2.44 7.90 1.09
C ASN A 419 3.88 8.10 0.60
N ALA A 420 4.43 7.14 -0.16
CA ALA A 420 5.79 7.23 -0.68
C ALA A 420 5.85 8.20 -1.89
N PRO A 421 6.57 9.34 -1.81
CA PRO A 421 6.77 10.22 -2.94
C PRO A 421 7.81 9.65 -3.92
N ALA A 422 7.76 10.09 -5.17
CA ALA A 422 8.71 9.67 -6.20
C ALA A 422 10.18 10.03 -5.85
N THR A 423 10.39 11.04 -5.00
CA THR A 423 11.73 11.44 -4.52
C THR A 423 12.44 10.38 -3.69
N LEU A 424 11.71 9.37 -3.18
CA LEU A 424 12.32 8.19 -2.54
C LEU A 424 13.08 7.26 -3.49
N ALA A 425 12.95 7.44 -4.80
CA ALA A 425 13.73 6.71 -5.80
C ALA A 425 15.19 7.21 -5.85
N THR A 426 15.89 7.17 -4.72
CA THR A 426 17.31 7.55 -4.56
C THR A 426 18.09 6.41 -3.94
N ALA A 427 19.39 6.31 -4.30
CA ALA A 427 20.25 5.26 -3.77
C ALA A 427 20.40 5.36 -2.24
N GLY A 428 20.30 4.23 -1.55
CA GLY A 428 20.42 4.17 -0.09
C GLY A 428 19.11 4.36 0.67
N SER A 429 18.00 4.74 0.02
CA SER A 429 16.70 4.90 0.71
C SER A 429 16.20 3.58 1.32
N GLY A 430 16.47 2.44 0.67
CA GLY A 430 16.19 1.11 1.20
C GLY A 430 16.97 0.79 2.47
N ASP A 431 18.26 1.19 2.52
CA ASP A 431 19.10 1.00 3.71
C ASP A 431 18.55 1.75 4.92
N VAL A 432 18.07 2.99 4.70
CA VAL A 432 17.40 3.78 5.76
C VAL A 432 16.11 3.09 6.22
N LEU A 433 15.28 2.59 5.30
CA LEU A 433 14.08 1.82 5.64
C LEU A 433 14.43 0.60 6.48
N GLY A 434 15.46 -0.16 6.08
CA GLY A 434 15.97 -1.29 6.86
C GLY A 434 16.37 -0.88 8.27
N GLY A 435 17.04 0.26 8.40
CA GLY A 435 17.41 0.81 9.71
C GLY A 435 16.20 1.17 10.58
N LEU A 436 15.15 1.78 10.01
CA LEU A 436 13.92 2.10 10.74
C LEU A 436 13.22 0.84 11.25
N ILE A 437 13.07 -0.18 10.40
CA ILE A 437 12.48 -1.47 10.81
C ILE A 437 13.31 -2.08 11.94
N LEU A 438 14.63 -2.16 11.78
CA LEU A 438 15.54 -2.70 12.79
C LEU A 438 15.38 -1.99 14.14
N GLY A 439 15.35 -0.65 14.13
CA GLY A 439 15.23 0.14 15.34
C GLY A 439 13.89 -0.08 16.09
N LEU A 440 12.79 -0.28 15.38
CA LEU A 440 11.49 -0.62 15.95
C LEU A 440 11.47 -2.06 16.49
N LEU A 441 12.04 -3.02 15.74
CA LEU A 441 12.20 -4.41 16.19
C LEU A 441 13.06 -4.49 17.46
N ALA A 442 14.17 -3.74 17.50
CA ALA A 442 15.05 -3.72 18.66
C ALA A 442 14.34 -3.26 19.93
N GLN A 443 13.40 -2.36 19.81
CA GLN A 443 12.55 -1.87 20.92
C GLN A 443 11.39 -2.81 21.26
N GLY A 444 11.27 -3.98 20.61
CA GLY A 444 10.27 -5.00 20.91
C GLY A 444 8.93 -4.82 20.19
N MET A 445 8.85 -3.98 19.18
CA MET A 445 7.63 -3.85 18.38
C MET A 445 7.38 -5.12 17.56
N ASP A 446 6.12 -5.53 17.42
CA ASP A 446 5.72 -6.65 16.55
C ASP A 446 6.24 -6.45 15.12
N ALA A 447 6.74 -7.51 14.48
CA ALA A 447 7.42 -7.43 13.19
C ALA A 447 6.55 -6.86 12.06
N PHE A 448 5.27 -7.23 12.01
CA PHE A 448 4.34 -6.72 10.99
C PHE A 448 4.04 -5.23 11.23
N MET A 449 3.78 -4.85 12.47
CA MET A 449 3.53 -3.46 12.84
C MET A 449 4.78 -2.60 12.69
N ALA A 450 5.97 -3.11 13.03
CA ALA A 450 7.25 -2.42 12.84
C ALA A 450 7.52 -2.14 11.35
N ALA A 451 7.28 -3.13 10.48
CA ALA A 451 7.42 -2.96 9.04
C ALA A 451 6.44 -1.91 8.51
N GLY A 452 5.16 -1.97 8.90
CA GLY A 452 4.14 -0.98 8.50
C GLY A 452 4.51 0.44 8.95
N ALA A 453 4.85 0.61 10.22
CA ALA A 453 5.24 1.89 10.80
C ALA A 453 6.48 2.48 10.11
N ALA A 454 7.52 1.66 9.91
CA ALA A 454 8.75 2.11 9.27
C ALA A 454 8.53 2.55 7.81
N VAL A 455 7.78 1.78 7.03
CA VAL A 455 7.46 2.12 5.62
C VAL A 455 6.68 3.44 5.56
N TRP A 456 5.71 3.63 6.45
CA TRP A 456 4.94 4.88 6.50
C TRP A 456 5.81 6.07 6.93
N MET A 457 6.61 5.93 8.00
CA MET A 457 7.52 6.98 8.50
C MET A 457 8.53 7.38 7.43
N HIS A 458 9.06 6.42 6.69
CA HIS A 458 10.00 6.61 5.59
C HIS A 458 9.38 7.49 4.49
N GLY A 459 8.13 7.19 4.06
CA GLY A 459 7.39 8.02 3.12
C GLY A 459 7.08 9.41 3.66
N ALA A 460 6.67 9.52 4.93
CA ALA A 460 6.37 10.79 5.58
C ALA A 460 7.59 11.70 5.72
N ALA A 461 8.77 11.13 6.04
CA ALA A 461 10.03 11.86 6.09
C ALA A 461 10.42 12.42 4.71
N ALA A 462 10.33 11.58 3.68
CA ALA A 462 10.64 12.00 2.31
C ALA A 462 9.68 13.08 1.79
N SER A 463 8.39 12.97 2.08
CA SER A 463 7.40 13.99 1.72
C SER A 463 7.64 15.33 2.43
N ALA A 464 8.15 15.28 3.68
CA ALA A 464 8.49 16.48 4.43
C ALA A 464 9.73 17.20 3.87
N PHE A 465 10.68 16.49 3.26
CA PHE A 465 11.86 17.06 2.61
C PHE A 465 11.52 17.63 1.22
N GLY A 466 10.89 16.81 0.39
CA GLY A 466 10.53 17.18 -0.99
C GLY A 466 11.65 16.95 -2.01
N PRO A 467 11.70 17.76 -3.09
CA PRO A 467 12.69 17.63 -4.15
C PRO A 467 14.15 17.83 -3.67
N GLY A 468 15.07 17.08 -4.23
CA GLY A 468 16.50 17.14 -3.87
C GLY A 468 16.90 16.20 -2.72
N LEU A 469 15.98 15.35 -2.26
CA LEU A 469 16.20 14.38 -1.19
C LEU A 469 17.40 13.46 -1.49
N LEU A 470 18.33 13.37 -0.55
CA LEU A 470 19.31 12.31 -0.45
C LEU A 470 18.90 11.34 0.66
N ALA A 471 19.28 10.06 0.52
CA ALA A 471 18.92 9.05 1.52
C ALA A 471 19.45 9.38 2.93
N GLU A 472 20.60 10.03 3.01
CA GLU A 472 21.25 10.42 4.27
C GLU A 472 20.49 11.54 5.03
N ASP A 473 19.57 12.26 4.39
CA ASP A 473 18.73 13.28 5.03
C ASP A 473 17.59 12.63 5.83
N LEU A 474 17.11 11.48 5.39
CA LEU A 474 15.93 10.81 5.97
C LEU A 474 16.05 10.53 7.47
N PRO A 475 17.17 10.01 8.00
CA PRO A 475 17.28 9.74 9.44
C PRO A 475 17.07 11.00 10.30
N ASP A 476 17.49 12.17 9.84
CA ASP A 476 17.39 13.42 10.59
C ASP A 476 15.96 14.01 10.60
N LEU A 477 15.10 13.57 9.69
CA LEU A 477 13.68 13.94 9.63
C LEU A 477 12.79 13.06 10.53
N ILE A 478 13.24 11.86 10.89
CA ILE A 478 12.46 10.91 11.70
C ILE A 478 12.01 11.49 13.05
N PRO A 479 12.82 12.25 13.81
CA PRO A 479 12.34 12.85 15.06
C PRO A 479 11.15 13.80 14.88
N ALA A 480 11.06 14.49 13.75
CA ALA A 480 9.90 15.35 13.46
C ALA A 480 8.65 14.52 13.14
N VAL A 481 8.83 13.41 12.40
CA VAL A 481 7.73 12.46 12.12
C VAL A 481 7.21 11.83 13.42
N LEU A 482 8.11 11.40 14.32
CA LEU A 482 7.72 10.82 15.62
C LEU A 482 6.93 11.83 16.46
N ARG A 483 7.40 13.08 16.60
CA ARG A 483 6.66 14.13 17.32
C ARG A 483 5.27 14.37 16.76
N ARG A 484 5.10 14.27 15.43
CA ARG A 484 3.78 14.38 14.79
C ARG A 484 2.88 13.19 15.14
N LEU A 485 3.43 12.00 15.25
CA LEU A 485 2.69 10.78 15.63
C LEU A 485 2.32 10.76 17.12
N GLU A 486 3.09 11.40 18.00
CA GLU A 486 2.80 11.50 19.44
C GLU A 486 1.61 12.44 19.73
N ARG A 487 1.36 13.44 18.86
CA ARG A 487 0.22 14.34 19.00
C ARG A 487 -1.07 13.62 18.68
N SER A 488 -2.05 13.69 19.56
CA SER A 488 -3.39 13.17 19.31
C SER A 488 -4.01 13.85 18.07
N PRO A 489 -4.87 13.15 17.28
CA PRO A 489 -5.67 13.81 16.24
C PRO A 489 -6.50 15.02 16.75
N ALA A 490 -6.76 15.11 18.06
CA ALA A 490 -7.44 16.23 18.71
C ALA A 490 -6.53 17.46 18.90
N ASP A 491 -5.21 17.33 18.73
CA ASP A 491 -4.21 18.39 18.95
C ASP A 491 -3.69 19.01 17.62
N LEU A 492 -4.29 18.61 16.49
CA LEU A 492 -3.98 19.21 15.19
C LEU A 492 -4.93 20.38 14.93
N PRO A 493 -4.39 21.56 14.54
CA PRO A 493 -5.19 22.77 14.29
C PRO A 493 -6.15 22.60 13.11
#